data_c150b8316c65d7ee19128bd218d2953d
#
_entry.id   c150b8316c65d7ee19128bd218d2953d
#
_cell.length_a   1.000
_cell.length_b   1.000
_cell.length_c   1.000
_cell.angle_alpha   90.00
_cell.angle_beta   90.00
_cell.angle_gamma   90.00
#
_symmetry.space_group_name_H-M   'P 1'
#
loop_
_entity.id
_entity.type
_entity.pdbx_description
1 polymer ?
#
loop_
_entity_poly.entity_id
_entity_poly.type
_entity_poly.pdbx_seq_one_letter_code
_entity_poly.pdbx_strand_id
1 'polypeptide(L)'
;MSRGVRTSLIICAAVILAAAIIWNVSLNATGELTRLVKLLERYGYAVSTDELYPSGSADNTTAAELFASEANDGKSDAAILDAAADASREAGFSADVNRLGNIVVMLCAVSDEEVITLIIIDGDVEFAFIQVAGTDEVRVLGHDRKPRTADSGT
;
A
#
# COMPACT_ATOMS: atom_id res chain seq x y z
N MET A 1 25.64 -1.39 2.78
CA MET A 1 24.44 -1.95 2.17
C MET A 1 24.66 -3.43 1.90
N SER A 2 23.85 -4.30 2.46
CA SER A 2 23.96 -5.74 2.23
C SER A 2 23.54 -6.09 0.79
N ARG A 3 24.07 -7.18 0.26
CA ARG A 3 23.74 -7.68 -1.08
C ARG A 3 22.22 -7.89 -1.28
N GLY A 4 21.50 -8.25 -0.21
CA GLY A 4 20.06 -8.47 -0.25
C GLY A 4 19.25 -7.21 -0.52
N VAL A 5 19.67 -6.07 -0.02
CA VAL A 5 18.98 -4.78 -0.24
C VAL A 5 19.12 -4.33 -1.71
N ARG A 6 20.28 -4.55 -2.33
CA ARG A 6 20.48 -4.23 -3.75
C ARG A 6 19.63 -5.11 -4.67
N THR A 7 19.55 -6.39 -4.35
CA THR A 7 18.74 -7.34 -5.14
C THR A 7 17.26 -7.03 -5.00
N SER A 8 16.78 -6.71 -3.79
CA SER A 8 15.40 -6.30 -3.54
C SER A 8 15.05 -5.01 -4.27
N LEU A 9 15.94 -4.03 -4.30
CA LEU A 9 15.75 -2.76 -5.03
C LEU A 9 15.64 -2.98 -6.55
N ILE A 10 16.46 -3.87 -7.11
CA ILE A 10 16.44 -4.19 -8.54
C ILE A 10 15.16 -4.95 -8.90
N ILE A 11 14.74 -5.90 -8.08
CA ILE A 11 13.50 -6.66 -8.28
C ILE A 11 12.29 -5.74 -8.16
N CYS A 12 12.26 -4.87 -7.16
CA CYS A 12 11.20 -3.86 -7.02
C CYS A 12 11.15 -2.91 -8.23
N ALA A 13 12.29 -2.46 -8.74
CA ALA A 13 12.35 -1.60 -9.91
C ALA A 13 11.83 -2.31 -11.17
N ALA A 14 12.18 -3.58 -11.37
CA ALA A 14 11.70 -4.36 -12.51
C ALA A 14 10.19 -4.63 -12.43
N VAL A 15 9.67 -4.95 -11.24
CA VAL A 15 8.24 -5.15 -10.99
C VAL A 15 7.47 -3.85 -11.17
N ILE A 16 8.00 -2.73 -10.70
CA ILE A 16 7.42 -1.39 -10.88
C ILE A 16 7.33 -1.05 -12.37
N LEU A 17 8.37 -1.33 -13.16
CA LEU A 17 8.35 -1.08 -14.60
C LEU A 17 7.31 -1.92 -15.32
N ALA A 18 7.23 -3.21 -15.02
CA ALA A 18 6.25 -4.11 -15.61
C ALA A 18 4.82 -3.72 -15.21
N ALA A 19 4.58 -3.41 -13.94
CA ALA A 19 3.30 -2.95 -13.45
C ALA A 19 2.90 -1.59 -14.07
N ALA A 20 3.84 -0.67 -14.26
CA ALA A 20 3.58 0.61 -14.90
C ALA A 20 3.19 0.45 -16.37
N ILE A 21 3.77 -0.50 -17.10
CA ILE A 21 3.41 -0.80 -18.49
C ILE A 21 1.99 -1.37 -18.56
N ILE A 22 1.67 -2.32 -17.69
CA ILE A 22 0.33 -2.92 -17.61
C ILE A 22 -0.69 -1.88 -17.19
N TRP A 23 -0.35 -1.01 -16.26
CA TRP A 23 -1.20 0.06 -15.75
C TRP A 23 -1.49 1.11 -16.82
N ASN A 24 -0.50 1.49 -17.63
CA ASN A 24 -0.67 2.44 -18.74
C ASN A 24 -1.57 1.91 -19.85
N VAL A 25 -1.67 0.60 -20.00
CA VAL A 25 -2.58 -0.04 -20.95
C VAL A 25 -4.01 -0.11 -20.40
N SER A 26 -4.17 -0.02 -19.08
CA SER A 26 -5.46 0.00 -18.40
C SER A 26 -5.99 1.43 -18.35
N LEU A 27 -6.89 1.77 -19.26
CA LEU A 27 -7.47 3.12 -19.44
C LEU A 27 -8.25 3.65 -18.23
N ASN A 28 -8.44 2.87 -17.19
CA ASN A 28 -9.14 3.26 -15.96
C ASN A 28 -8.21 3.76 -14.84
N ALA A 29 -6.90 3.77 -15.09
CA ALA A 29 -5.90 4.12 -14.10
C ALA A 29 -6.11 5.53 -13.50
N THR A 30 -6.48 6.51 -14.31
CA THR A 30 -6.66 7.89 -13.87
C THR A 30 -7.81 8.05 -12.88
N GLY A 31 -8.94 7.39 -13.13
CA GLY A 31 -10.10 7.41 -12.21
C GLY A 31 -9.80 6.72 -10.88
N GLU A 32 -9.09 5.61 -10.91
CA GLU A 32 -8.66 4.89 -9.71
C GLU A 32 -7.69 5.73 -8.87
N LEU A 33 -6.70 6.34 -9.50
CA LEU A 33 -5.73 7.20 -8.80
C LEU A 33 -6.41 8.41 -8.15
N THR A 34 -7.35 9.05 -8.84
CA THR A 34 -8.12 10.17 -8.30
C THR A 34 -8.92 9.73 -7.06
N ARG A 35 -9.52 8.54 -7.11
CA ARG A 35 -10.25 7.98 -5.97
C ARG A 35 -9.35 7.73 -4.77
N LEU A 36 -8.14 7.21 -5.00
CA LEU A 36 -7.15 6.99 -3.94
C LEU A 36 -6.65 8.29 -3.34
N VAL A 37 -6.40 9.31 -4.15
CA VAL A 37 -6.04 10.65 -3.67
C VAL A 37 -7.14 11.21 -2.76
N LYS A 38 -8.41 11.13 -3.17
CA LYS A 38 -9.53 11.58 -2.34
C LYS A 38 -9.66 10.78 -1.05
N LEU A 39 -9.38 9.49 -1.09
CA LEU A 39 -9.34 8.66 0.10
C LEU A 39 -8.27 9.17 1.08
N LEU A 40 -7.06 9.41 0.61
CA LEU A 40 -5.96 9.89 1.42
C LEU A 40 -6.20 11.31 1.97
N GLU A 41 -6.87 12.16 1.23
CA GLU A 41 -7.29 13.49 1.71
C GLU A 41 -8.17 13.40 2.96
N ARG A 42 -9.03 12.40 3.05
CA ARG A 42 -9.89 12.18 4.22
C ARG A 42 -9.07 11.86 5.47
N TYR A 43 -7.90 11.31 5.31
CA TYR A 43 -6.98 11.00 6.43
C TYR A 43 -5.96 12.12 6.69
N GLY A 44 -6.07 13.25 5.97
CA GLY A 44 -5.23 14.42 6.18
C GLY A 44 -3.98 14.50 5.29
N TYR A 45 -3.88 13.67 4.26
CA TYR A 45 -2.74 13.67 3.34
C TYR A 45 -3.08 14.43 2.06
N ALA A 46 -2.28 15.46 1.77
CA ALA A 46 -2.37 16.21 0.52
C ALA A 46 -1.39 15.61 -0.48
N VAL A 47 -1.86 14.67 -1.28
CA VAL A 47 -1.06 13.99 -2.30
C VAL A 47 -1.65 14.19 -3.68
N SER A 48 -0.82 14.12 -4.71
CA SER A 48 -1.26 14.13 -6.11
C SER A 48 -1.20 12.72 -6.71
N THR A 49 -1.86 12.54 -7.84
CA THR A 49 -1.86 11.25 -8.55
C THR A 49 -0.46 10.81 -8.97
N ASP A 50 0.45 11.75 -9.21
CA ASP A 50 1.84 11.49 -9.59
C ASP A 50 2.66 10.89 -8.46
N GLU A 51 2.23 11.07 -7.22
CA GLU A 51 2.91 10.55 -6.03
C GLU A 51 2.52 9.12 -5.69
N LEU A 52 1.46 8.62 -6.29
CA LEU A 52 1.02 7.23 -6.17
C LEU A 52 1.66 6.38 -7.26
N TYR A 53 2.29 5.28 -6.86
CA TYR A 53 2.91 4.37 -7.82
C TYR A 53 2.66 2.90 -7.43
N PRO A 54 2.46 2.02 -8.43
CA PRO A 54 2.29 0.61 -8.15
C PRO A 54 3.62 -0.02 -7.75
N SER A 55 3.62 -0.84 -6.70
CA SER A 55 4.80 -1.60 -6.29
C SER A 55 4.72 -3.07 -6.67
N GLY A 56 3.52 -3.58 -6.93
CA GLY A 56 3.33 -4.95 -7.34
C GLY A 56 1.87 -5.28 -7.58
N SER A 57 1.64 -6.39 -8.26
CA SER A 57 0.32 -6.94 -8.49
C SER A 57 0.39 -8.47 -8.51
N ALA A 58 -0.70 -9.10 -8.12
CA ALA A 58 -0.85 -10.55 -8.20
C ALA A 58 -2.31 -10.90 -8.43
N ASP A 59 -2.55 -11.86 -9.31
CA ASP A 59 -3.90 -12.28 -9.65
C ASP A 59 -4.32 -13.49 -8.83
N ASN A 60 -5.59 -13.54 -8.46
CA ASN A 60 -6.23 -14.68 -7.79
C ASN A 60 -5.43 -15.18 -6.58
N THR A 61 -5.15 -14.28 -5.66
CA THR A 61 -4.38 -14.57 -4.45
C THR A 61 -4.97 -13.85 -3.23
N THR A 62 -4.40 -14.10 -2.06
CA THR A 62 -4.74 -13.40 -0.82
C THR A 62 -3.55 -12.58 -0.33
N ALA A 63 -3.80 -11.60 0.54
CA ALA A 63 -2.71 -10.85 1.16
C ALA A 63 -1.77 -11.76 1.94
N ALA A 64 -2.31 -12.77 2.63
CA ALA A 64 -1.50 -13.75 3.36
C ALA A 64 -0.54 -14.51 2.43
N GLU A 65 -1.02 -14.95 1.27
CA GLU A 65 -0.18 -15.63 0.27
C GLU A 65 0.86 -14.71 -0.35
N LEU A 66 0.46 -13.47 -0.67
CA LEU A 66 1.36 -12.48 -1.26
C LEU A 66 2.53 -12.17 -0.32
N PHE A 67 2.26 -11.89 0.95
CA PHE A 67 3.29 -11.62 1.94
C PHE A 67 4.17 -12.83 2.20
N ALA A 68 3.61 -14.04 2.21
CA ALA A 68 4.38 -15.27 2.37
C ALA A 68 5.31 -15.53 1.19
N SER A 69 4.91 -15.19 -0.04
CA SER A 69 5.73 -15.41 -1.25
C SER A 69 6.89 -14.42 -1.37
N GLU A 70 6.74 -13.22 -0.83
CA GLU A 70 7.80 -12.20 -0.81
C GLU A 70 8.80 -12.40 0.32
N ALA A 71 8.46 -13.21 1.31
CA ALA A 71 9.30 -13.49 2.48
C ALA A 71 10.40 -14.49 2.16
N ASN A 72 11.57 -14.03 1.82
CA ASN A 72 12.73 -14.89 1.76
C ASN A 72 13.23 -15.34 3.15
N ASP A 73 12.85 -14.64 4.22
CA ASP A 73 13.31 -14.87 5.60
C ASP A 73 12.22 -15.39 6.56
N GLY A 74 11.01 -15.55 6.12
CA GLY A 74 9.92 -16.30 6.76
C GLY A 74 9.38 -15.79 8.09
N LYS A 75 10.04 -14.86 8.77
CA LYS A 75 9.65 -14.44 10.13
C LYS A 75 9.18 -13.00 10.26
N SER A 76 9.68 -12.10 9.43
CA SER A 76 9.34 -10.69 9.55
C SER A 76 8.01 -10.35 8.87
N ASP A 77 7.64 -11.06 7.82
CA ASP A 77 6.53 -10.65 6.98
C ASP A 77 5.17 -11.04 7.54
N ALA A 78 5.09 -12.15 8.28
CA ALA A 78 3.86 -12.50 9.00
C ALA A 78 3.55 -11.48 10.11
N ALA A 79 4.57 -11.04 10.83
CA ALA A 79 4.41 -10.02 11.87
C ALA A 79 4.05 -8.65 11.26
N ILE A 80 4.64 -8.30 10.13
CA ILE A 80 4.30 -7.07 9.39
C ILE A 80 2.86 -7.14 8.89
N LEU A 81 2.43 -8.26 8.34
CA LEU A 81 1.06 -8.43 7.87
C LEU A 81 0.05 -8.29 9.00
N ASP A 82 0.32 -8.89 10.16
CA ASP A 82 -0.56 -8.77 11.34
C ASP A 82 -0.64 -7.31 11.81
N ALA A 83 0.50 -6.63 11.90
CA ALA A 83 0.55 -5.22 12.28
C ALA A 83 -0.14 -4.33 11.23
N ALA A 84 0.03 -4.62 9.96
CA ALA A 84 -0.63 -3.91 8.86
C ALA A 84 -2.14 -4.11 8.89
N ALA A 85 -2.60 -5.33 9.16
CA ALA A 85 -4.03 -5.62 9.30
C ALA A 85 -4.64 -4.89 10.49
N ASP A 86 -3.99 -4.92 11.64
CA ASP A 86 -4.45 -4.22 12.83
C ASP A 86 -4.51 -2.69 12.61
N ALA A 87 -3.47 -2.11 12.05
CA ALA A 87 -3.41 -0.68 11.72
C ALA A 87 -4.50 -0.29 10.72
N SER A 88 -4.74 -1.14 9.71
CA SER A 88 -5.77 -0.90 8.69
C SER A 88 -7.17 -0.96 9.29
N ARG A 89 -7.44 -1.91 10.18
CA ARG A 89 -8.73 -2.01 10.88
C ARG A 89 -8.96 -0.81 11.78
N GLU A 90 -7.94 -0.36 12.47
CA GLU A 90 -8.03 0.84 13.30
C GLU A 90 -8.34 2.09 12.47
N ALA A 91 -7.85 2.16 11.24
CA ALA A 91 -8.16 3.22 10.29
C ALA A 91 -9.54 3.07 9.62
N GLY A 92 -10.24 1.96 9.82
CA GLY A 92 -11.60 1.72 9.31
C GLY A 92 -11.68 0.83 8.08
N PHE A 93 -10.61 0.13 7.70
CA PHE A 93 -10.59 -0.82 6.60
C PHE A 93 -10.87 -2.24 7.08
N SER A 94 -11.36 -3.10 6.19
CA SER A 94 -11.73 -4.49 6.52
C SER A 94 -10.51 -5.34 6.86
N ALA A 95 -9.43 -5.15 6.12
CA ALA A 95 -8.15 -5.83 6.31
C ALA A 95 -8.28 -7.35 6.45
N ASP A 96 -9.05 -7.96 5.54
CA ASP A 96 -9.21 -9.41 5.50
C ASP A 96 -8.02 -10.03 4.76
N VAL A 97 -7.11 -10.64 5.52
CA VAL A 97 -5.89 -11.27 4.98
C VAL A 97 -6.19 -12.49 4.09
N ASN A 98 -7.37 -13.04 4.19
CA ASN A 98 -7.81 -14.24 3.43
C ASN A 98 -8.75 -13.90 2.27
N ARG A 99 -9.00 -12.62 2.01
CA ARG A 99 -9.81 -12.23 0.85
C ARG A 99 -9.08 -12.60 -0.44
N LEU A 100 -9.69 -13.46 -1.23
CA LEU A 100 -9.18 -13.88 -2.54
C LEU A 100 -9.58 -12.85 -3.60
N GLY A 101 -8.66 -12.48 -4.45
CA GLY A 101 -8.91 -11.58 -5.57
C GLY A 101 -7.63 -11.15 -6.28
N ASN A 102 -7.77 -10.20 -7.17
CA ASN A 102 -6.64 -9.59 -7.86
C ASN A 102 -6.12 -8.44 -7.03
N ILE A 103 -4.87 -8.54 -6.60
CA ILE A 103 -4.24 -7.58 -5.69
C ILE A 103 -3.37 -6.62 -6.47
N VAL A 104 -3.50 -5.33 -6.14
CA VAL A 104 -2.57 -4.28 -6.55
C VAL A 104 -2.07 -3.58 -5.29
N VAL A 105 -0.77 -3.44 -5.16
CA VAL A 105 -0.14 -2.70 -4.06
C VAL A 105 0.31 -1.35 -4.58
N MET A 106 -0.21 -0.29 -3.98
CA MET A 106 0.15 1.09 -4.29
C MET A 106 0.93 1.70 -3.14
N LEU A 107 1.96 2.46 -3.47
CA LEU A 107 2.80 3.17 -2.51
C LEU A 107 2.72 4.67 -2.72
N CYS A 108 2.80 5.41 -1.63
CA CYS A 108 2.91 6.86 -1.62
C CYS A 108 3.87 7.29 -0.51
N ALA A 109 5.01 7.84 -0.87
CA ALA A 109 5.94 8.40 0.10
C ALA A 109 5.39 9.73 0.62
N VAL A 110 5.25 9.87 1.93
CA VAL A 110 4.77 11.10 2.57
C VAL A 110 5.87 11.85 3.29
N SER A 111 6.99 11.18 3.55
CA SER A 111 8.22 11.77 4.09
C SER A 111 9.41 10.85 3.75
N ASP A 112 10.61 11.24 4.17
CA ASP A 112 11.80 10.39 3.99
C ASP A 112 11.74 9.09 4.78
N GLU A 113 10.87 9.02 5.80
CA GLU A 113 10.76 7.88 6.69
C GLU A 113 9.47 7.10 6.51
N GLU A 114 8.39 7.74 6.05
CA GLU A 114 7.06 7.14 6.03
C GLU A 114 6.56 6.93 4.61
N VAL A 115 6.07 5.73 4.34
CA VAL A 115 5.43 5.34 3.08
C VAL A 115 4.05 4.80 3.38
N ILE A 116 3.04 5.40 2.75
CA ILE A 116 1.68 4.85 2.77
C ILE A 116 1.64 3.65 1.83
N THR A 117 1.14 2.54 2.33
CA THR A 117 0.90 1.33 1.56
C THR A 117 -0.60 1.07 1.46
N LEU A 118 -1.09 0.95 0.24
CA LEU A 118 -2.48 0.62 -0.07
C LEU A 118 -2.50 -0.75 -0.74
N ILE A 119 -3.26 -1.67 -0.17
CA ILE A 119 -3.49 -2.98 -0.80
C ILE A 119 -4.92 -3.00 -1.31
N ILE A 120 -5.05 -3.06 -2.61
CA ILE A 120 -6.33 -3.01 -3.33
C ILE A 120 -6.65 -4.39 -3.85
N ILE A 121 -7.81 -4.91 -3.50
CA ILE A 121 -8.27 -6.23 -3.92
C ILE A 121 -9.57 -6.04 -4.72
N ASP A 122 -9.56 -6.45 -5.98
CA ASP A 122 -10.69 -6.31 -6.91
C ASP A 122 -11.26 -4.88 -6.95
N GLY A 123 -10.38 -3.88 -6.89
CA GLY A 123 -10.74 -2.47 -6.92
C GLY A 123 -11.11 -1.85 -5.57
N ASP A 124 -11.21 -2.62 -4.50
CA ASP A 124 -11.49 -2.13 -3.15
C ASP A 124 -10.21 -2.00 -2.34
N VAL A 125 -10.05 -0.91 -1.62
CA VAL A 125 -8.93 -0.73 -0.69
C VAL A 125 -9.21 -1.59 0.54
N GLU A 126 -8.51 -2.70 0.65
CA GLU A 126 -8.66 -3.65 1.74
C GLU A 126 -7.76 -3.31 2.93
N PHE A 127 -6.54 -2.82 2.64
CA PHE A 127 -5.56 -2.41 3.63
C PHE A 127 -5.04 -1.01 3.29
N ALA A 128 -4.88 -0.19 4.30
CA ALA A 128 -4.17 1.09 4.21
C ALA A 128 -3.43 1.34 5.52
N PHE A 129 -2.13 1.49 5.44
CA PHE A 129 -1.27 1.67 6.61
C PHE A 129 -0.01 2.43 6.22
N ILE A 130 0.75 2.85 7.21
CA ILE A 130 2.05 3.49 7.02
C ILE A 130 3.13 2.51 7.41
N GLN A 131 4.12 2.35 6.53
CA GLN A 131 5.33 1.62 6.83
C GLN A 131 6.48 2.60 7.03
N VAL A 132 7.24 2.40 8.09
CA VAL A 132 8.43 3.20 8.35
C VAL A 132 9.60 2.58 7.58
N ALA A 133 10.17 3.36 6.66
CA ALA A 133 11.22 2.88 5.77
C ALA A 133 12.44 2.35 6.55
N GLY A 134 12.94 1.21 6.12
CA GLY A 134 14.10 0.57 6.73
C GLY A 134 13.83 -0.13 8.07
N THR A 135 12.57 -0.22 8.49
CA THR A 135 12.15 -0.89 9.73
C THR A 135 10.94 -1.78 9.47
N ASP A 136 10.58 -2.60 10.46
CA ASP A 136 9.35 -3.39 10.47
C ASP A 136 8.19 -2.64 11.13
N GLU A 137 8.37 -1.36 11.47
CA GLU A 137 7.35 -0.56 12.13
C GLU A 137 6.21 -0.21 11.18
N VAL A 138 4.99 -0.45 11.64
CA VAL A 138 3.75 -0.09 10.95
C VAL A 138 2.97 0.88 11.82
N ARG A 139 2.44 1.93 11.20
CA ARG A 139 1.64 2.96 11.87
C ARG A 139 0.26 3.05 11.27
N VAL A 140 -0.69 3.50 12.06
CA VAL A 140 -2.07 3.72 11.61
C VAL A 140 -2.11 4.92 10.65
N LEU A 141 -2.85 4.78 9.56
CA LEU A 141 -3.05 5.87 8.60
C LEU A 141 -3.67 7.08 9.31
N GLY A 142 -3.03 8.23 9.17
CA GLY A 142 -3.48 9.46 9.83
C GLY A 142 -3.12 9.57 11.32
N HIS A 143 -2.22 8.76 11.84
CA HIS A 143 -1.86 8.71 13.27
C HIS A 143 -1.43 10.07 13.84
N ASP A 144 -0.80 10.89 13.03
CA ASP A 144 -0.27 12.22 13.39
C ASP A 144 -1.12 13.37 12.81
N ARG A 145 -2.27 13.06 12.22
CA ARG A 145 -3.09 14.01 11.50
C ARG A 145 -4.54 13.90 11.94
N LYS A 146 -5.23 15.05 11.99
CA LYS A 146 -6.67 15.03 12.20
C LYS A 146 -7.38 14.65 10.89
N PRO A 147 -8.23 13.62 10.89
CA PRO A 147 -9.03 13.31 9.72
C PRO A 147 -9.86 14.53 9.35
N ARG A 148 -9.91 14.88 8.08
CA ARG A 148 -10.89 15.84 7.58
C ARG A 148 -12.27 15.21 7.68
N THR A 149 -13.04 15.59 8.67
CA THR A 149 -14.45 15.24 8.69
C THR A 149 -15.19 16.11 7.68
N ALA A 150 -16.30 15.59 7.15
CA ALA A 150 -17.12 16.32 6.18
C ALA A 150 -17.60 17.69 6.71
N ASP A 151 -17.64 17.86 8.03
CA ASP A 151 -18.05 19.10 8.71
C ASP A 151 -16.91 20.10 8.91
N SER A 152 -15.67 19.76 8.63
CA SER A 152 -14.53 20.66 8.80
C SER A 152 -14.31 21.61 7.63
N GLY A 153 -15.17 21.58 6.63
CA GLY A 153 -15.17 22.50 5.49
C GLY A 153 -15.95 23.80 5.70
N THR A 154 -16.45 24.00 6.86
CA THR A 154 -17.16 25.25 7.22
C THR A 154 -16.25 26.18 8.00
#